data_abbf793d027c18595090c7b18bbae0c9
#
_entry.id   abbf793d027c18595090c7b18bbae0c9
#
_cell.length_a   1.000
_cell.length_b   1.000
_cell.length_c   1.000
_cell.angle_alpha   90.00
_cell.angle_beta   90.00
_cell.angle_gamma   90.00
#
_symmetry.space_group_name_H-M   'P 1'
#
loop_
_entity.id
_entity.type
_entity.pdbx_description
1 polymer ?
#
loop_
_entity_poly.entity_id
_entity_poly.type
_entity_poly.pdbx_seq_one_letter_code
_entity_poly.pdbx_strand_id
1 'polypeptide(L)'
;MSERLRHMLARFRRDERGAVIVEFALTLPLMLVLFAFIVESGRTFWAYQSALSGVRDATRYVGRADARTCDDLGVVPPQVSEAALLDIVNRELRGGVIAQPITIDAVTGSYRCSDGGVFVIATVAAQATLQLPFTGIFRLVVEDSDLGEIAVALSDSTRMFGQ
;
A
#
# COMPACT_ATOMS: atom_id res chain seq x y z
N MET A 1 48.00 31.92 -33.28
CA MET A 1 46.67 31.25 -33.13
C MET A 1 45.87 31.72 -34.32
N SER A 2 45.58 30.84 -35.30
CA SER A 2 45.08 31.22 -36.62
C SER A 2 43.67 31.83 -36.55
N GLU A 3 43.39 32.82 -37.40
CA GLU A 3 42.07 33.50 -37.51
C GLU A 3 40.92 32.48 -37.68
N ARG A 4 41.18 31.35 -38.32
CA ARG A 4 40.20 30.26 -38.47
C ARG A 4 39.72 29.69 -37.13
N LEU A 5 40.60 29.58 -36.14
CA LEU A 5 40.25 29.08 -34.80
C LEU A 5 39.35 30.07 -34.05
N ARG A 6 39.62 31.38 -34.24
CA ARG A 6 38.79 32.46 -33.65
C ARG A 6 37.38 32.47 -34.24
N HIS A 7 37.27 32.29 -35.56
CA HIS A 7 35.98 32.23 -36.26
C HIS A 7 35.17 30.97 -35.86
N MET A 8 35.83 29.82 -35.69
CA MET A 8 35.17 28.61 -35.22
C MET A 8 34.65 28.77 -33.75
N LEU A 9 35.46 29.31 -32.87
CA LEU A 9 35.07 29.56 -31.48
C LEU A 9 33.94 30.59 -31.36
N ALA A 10 33.97 31.65 -32.19
CA ALA A 10 32.89 32.65 -32.21
C ALA A 10 31.57 32.06 -32.75
N ARG A 11 31.64 31.14 -33.71
CA ARG A 11 30.46 30.45 -34.24
C ARG A 11 29.89 29.45 -33.24
N PHE A 12 30.75 28.71 -32.51
CA PHE A 12 30.37 27.79 -31.45
C PHE A 12 29.69 28.51 -30.29
N ARG A 13 30.15 29.73 -29.95
CA ARG A 13 29.59 30.54 -28.85
C ARG A 13 28.22 31.16 -29.19
N ARG A 14 27.84 31.21 -30.48
CA ARG A 14 26.54 31.70 -30.97
C ARG A 14 25.55 30.59 -31.31
N ASP A 15 25.97 29.34 -31.27
CA ASP A 15 25.12 28.20 -31.61
C ASP A 15 24.33 27.74 -30.40
N GLU A 16 23.08 28.19 -30.28
CA GLU A 16 22.14 27.84 -29.20
C GLU A 16 21.56 26.43 -29.33
N ARG A 17 21.86 25.73 -30.46
CA ARG A 17 21.34 24.37 -30.70
C ARG A 17 21.80 23.37 -29.69
N GLY A 18 22.96 23.56 -29.04
CA GLY A 18 23.46 22.74 -27.95
C GLY A 18 22.78 23.01 -26.62
N ALA A 19 22.23 24.21 -26.41
CA ALA A 19 21.62 24.61 -25.13
C ALA A 19 20.38 23.75 -24.79
N VAL A 20 19.54 23.50 -25.80
CA VAL A 20 18.32 22.66 -25.65
C VAL A 20 18.66 21.20 -25.25
N ILE A 21 19.75 20.65 -25.80
CA ILE A 21 20.20 19.28 -25.47
C ILE A 21 20.71 19.23 -24.03
N VAL A 22 21.43 20.25 -23.60
CA VAL A 22 21.94 20.36 -22.23
C VAL A 22 20.78 20.53 -21.23
N GLU A 23 19.82 21.40 -21.55
CA GLU A 23 18.61 21.59 -20.75
C GLU A 23 17.80 20.28 -20.62
N PHE A 24 17.59 19.57 -21.73
CA PHE A 24 16.93 18.27 -21.73
C PHE A 24 17.72 17.23 -20.93
N ALA A 25 19.04 17.18 -21.07
CA ALA A 25 19.88 16.26 -20.33
C ALA A 25 19.86 16.51 -18.81
N LEU A 26 19.66 17.75 -18.38
CA LEU A 26 19.53 18.11 -16.97
C LEU A 26 18.10 17.86 -16.44
N THR A 27 17.07 18.09 -17.24
CA THR A 27 15.68 17.92 -16.83
C THR A 27 15.24 16.47 -16.88
N LEU A 28 15.78 15.66 -17.79
CA LEU A 28 15.41 14.25 -17.96
C LEU A 28 15.56 13.41 -16.68
N PRO A 29 16.68 13.44 -15.95
CA PRO A 29 16.81 12.69 -14.70
C PRO A 29 15.76 13.08 -13.66
N LEU A 30 15.47 14.37 -13.53
CA LEU A 30 14.44 14.87 -12.61
C LEU A 30 13.04 14.35 -12.98
N MET A 31 12.72 14.38 -14.28
CA MET A 31 11.46 13.84 -14.81
C MET A 31 11.33 12.34 -14.57
N LEU A 32 12.42 11.57 -14.74
CA LEU A 32 12.43 10.13 -14.47
C LEU A 32 12.22 9.81 -13.00
N VAL A 33 12.83 10.56 -12.08
CA VAL A 33 12.63 10.42 -10.64
C VAL A 33 11.17 10.72 -10.27
N LEU A 34 10.61 11.80 -10.80
CA LEU A 34 9.21 12.17 -10.57
C LEU A 34 8.26 11.08 -11.10
N PHE A 35 8.51 10.58 -12.30
CA PHE A 35 7.73 9.51 -12.91
C PHE A 35 7.80 8.21 -12.08
N ALA A 36 8.99 7.82 -11.64
CA ALA A 36 9.19 6.67 -10.79
C ALA A 36 8.41 6.80 -9.46
N PHE A 37 8.42 7.98 -8.85
CA PHE A 37 7.66 8.27 -7.64
C PHE A 37 6.14 8.12 -7.85
N ILE A 38 5.60 8.63 -8.98
CA ILE A 38 4.17 8.51 -9.31
C ILE A 38 3.77 7.04 -9.49
N VAL A 39 4.55 6.26 -10.24
CA VAL A 39 4.28 4.83 -10.47
C VAL A 39 4.29 4.06 -9.16
N GLU A 40 5.24 4.33 -8.30
CA GLU A 40 5.36 3.61 -7.04
C GLU A 40 4.28 3.99 -6.03
N SER A 41 3.91 5.27 -5.98
CA SER A 41 2.76 5.71 -5.18
C SER A 41 1.47 5.01 -5.65
N GLY A 42 1.29 4.85 -6.96
CA GLY A 42 0.17 4.12 -7.54
C GLY A 42 0.16 2.64 -7.13
N ARG A 43 1.33 1.97 -7.14
CA ARG A 43 1.45 0.57 -6.69
C ARG A 43 1.11 0.42 -5.21
N THR A 44 1.62 1.31 -4.38
CA THR A 44 1.37 1.32 -2.93
C THR A 44 -0.11 1.54 -2.64
N PHE A 45 -0.74 2.48 -3.32
CA PHE A 45 -2.16 2.73 -3.20
C PHE A 45 -3.01 1.52 -3.63
N TRP A 46 -2.64 0.87 -4.72
CA TRP A 46 -3.32 -0.35 -5.16
C TRP A 46 -3.18 -1.48 -4.13
N ALA A 47 -1.97 -1.70 -3.61
CA ALA A 47 -1.73 -2.70 -2.58
C ALA A 47 -2.60 -2.47 -1.34
N TYR A 48 -2.70 -1.22 -0.88
CA TYR A 48 -3.57 -0.83 0.23
C TYR A 48 -5.04 -1.13 -0.06
N GLN A 49 -5.55 -0.79 -1.25
CA GLN A 49 -6.93 -1.07 -1.64
C GLN A 49 -7.22 -2.59 -1.74
N SER A 50 -6.28 -3.38 -2.24
CA SER A 50 -6.41 -4.83 -2.29
C SER A 50 -6.46 -5.43 -0.88
N ALA A 51 -5.61 -4.99 0.04
CA ALA A 51 -5.63 -5.42 1.43
C ALA A 51 -6.95 -5.05 2.12
N LEU A 52 -7.44 -3.82 1.91
CA LEU A 52 -8.72 -3.38 2.45
C LEU A 52 -9.91 -4.20 1.88
N SER A 53 -9.84 -4.56 0.60
CA SER A 53 -10.83 -5.45 -0.04
C SER A 53 -10.82 -6.84 0.62
N GLY A 54 -9.64 -7.40 0.85
CA GLY A 54 -9.49 -8.67 1.55
C GLY A 54 -10.05 -8.66 2.97
N VAL A 55 -9.83 -7.57 3.72
CA VAL A 55 -10.40 -7.40 5.07
C VAL A 55 -11.93 -7.34 5.00
N ARG A 56 -12.51 -6.64 4.02
CA ARG A 56 -13.97 -6.59 3.82
C ARG A 56 -14.55 -7.96 3.49
N ASP A 57 -13.87 -8.74 2.66
CA ASP A 57 -14.33 -10.08 2.32
C ASP A 57 -14.20 -11.05 3.50
N ALA A 58 -13.13 -10.94 4.30
CA ALA A 58 -13.00 -11.66 5.55
C ALA A 58 -14.13 -11.29 6.54
N THR A 59 -14.48 -10.01 6.65
CA THR A 59 -15.57 -9.54 7.52
C THR A 59 -16.91 -10.10 7.06
N ARG A 60 -17.20 -10.10 5.77
CA ARG A 60 -18.43 -10.71 5.20
C ARG A 60 -18.47 -12.22 5.41
N TYR A 61 -17.32 -12.88 5.33
CA TYR A 61 -17.22 -14.30 5.59
C TYR A 61 -17.59 -14.62 7.04
N VAL A 62 -17.03 -13.87 8.00
CA VAL A 62 -17.38 -13.99 9.43
C VAL A 62 -18.88 -13.79 9.66
N GLY A 63 -19.46 -12.74 9.05
CA GLY A 63 -20.87 -12.42 9.18
C GLY A 63 -21.84 -13.51 8.66
N ARG A 64 -21.34 -14.44 7.83
CA ARG A 64 -22.13 -15.56 7.27
C ARG A 64 -21.80 -16.90 7.92
N ALA A 65 -20.55 -17.11 8.27
CA ALA A 65 -20.05 -18.40 8.77
C ALA A 65 -20.25 -18.58 10.27
N ASP A 66 -20.37 -17.50 11.04
CA ASP A 66 -20.47 -17.52 12.48
C ASP A 66 -21.80 -16.88 12.93
N ALA A 67 -22.83 -17.69 13.12
CA ALA A 67 -24.12 -17.22 13.62
C ALA A 67 -24.08 -17.10 15.15
N ARG A 68 -24.08 -15.86 15.66
CA ARG A 68 -24.01 -15.57 17.09
C ARG A 68 -25.11 -14.62 17.54
N THR A 69 -25.55 -14.82 18.75
CA THR A 69 -26.38 -13.87 19.51
C THR A 69 -25.52 -13.11 20.52
N CYS A 70 -26.08 -12.07 21.12
CA CYS A 70 -25.39 -11.33 22.17
C CYS A 70 -25.11 -12.18 23.41
N ASP A 71 -25.91 -13.18 23.69
CA ASP A 71 -25.77 -14.07 24.83
C ASP A 71 -24.59 -15.06 24.64
N ASP A 72 -24.19 -15.33 23.42
CA ASP A 72 -23.07 -16.22 23.08
C ASP A 72 -21.69 -15.56 23.27
N LEU A 73 -21.63 -14.23 23.42
CA LEU A 73 -20.38 -13.50 23.51
C LEU A 73 -19.66 -13.82 24.84
N GLY A 74 -18.40 -14.26 24.71
CA GLY A 74 -17.58 -14.67 25.84
C GLY A 74 -17.83 -16.10 26.34
N VAL A 75 -18.89 -16.79 25.88
CA VAL A 75 -19.23 -18.14 26.25
C VAL A 75 -18.88 -19.16 25.17
N VAL A 76 -19.22 -18.81 23.92
CA VAL A 76 -18.97 -19.66 22.73
C VAL A 76 -17.72 -19.17 22.01
N PRO A 77 -16.71 -20.03 21.76
CA PRO A 77 -15.53 -19.63 21.02
C PRO A 77 -15.87 -19.28 19.55
N PRO A 78 -15.08 -18.41 18.89
CA PRO A 78 -15.26 -18.10 17.48
C PRO A 78 -15.20 -19.37 16.61
N GLN A 79 -16.14 -19.53 15.68
CA GLN A 79 -16.14 -20.63 14.72
C GLN A 79 -15.15 -20.40 13.58
N VAL A 80 -14.80 -19.12 13.31
CA VAL A 80 -13.86 -18.74 12.29
C VAL A 80 -12.49 -18.52 12.91
N SER A 81 -11.49 -19.27 12.46
CA SER A 81 -10.12 -19.14 12.94
C SER A 81 -9.41 -17.94 12.30
N GLU A 82 -8.47 -17.34 13.03
CA GLU A 82 -7.61 -16.25 12.51
C GLU A 82 -6.82 -16.69 11.27
N ALA A 83 -6.39 -17.95 11.21
CA ALA A 83 -5.71 -18.51 10.04
C ALA A 83 -6.59 -18.50 8.77
N ALA A 84 -7.89 -18.78 8.91
CA ALA A 84 -8.84 -18.70 7.80
C ALA A 84 -9.04 -17.25 7.33
N LEU A 85 -9.10 -16.29 8.25
CA LEU A 85 -9.18 -14.86 7.94
C LEU A 85 -7.93 -14.38 7.22
N LEU A 86 -6.77 -14.78 7.70
CA LEU A 86 -5.48 -14.46 7.08
C LEU A 86 -5.39 -15.02 5.64
N ASP A 87 -5.87 -16.25 5.40
CA ASP A 87 -5.86 -16.81 4.04
C ASP A 87 -6.79 -16.04 3.09
N ILE A 88 -7.96 -15.62 3.56
CA ILE A 88 -8.90 -14.81 2.77
C ILE A 88 -8.24 -13.47 2.37
N VAL A 89 -7.66 -12.75 3.32
CA VAL A 89 -7.00 -11.46 3.05
C VAL A 89 -5.82 -11.64 2.11
N ASN A 90 -4.98 -12.65 2.33
CA ASN A 90 -3.82 -12.93 1.47
C ASN A 90 -4.21 -13.41 0.06
N ARG A 91 -5.38 -13.98 -0.12
CA ARG A 91 -5.87 -14.42 -1.44
C ARG A 91 -6.09 -13.22 -2.37
N GLU A 92 -6.66 -12.13 -1.85
CA GLU A 92 -6.85 -10.88 -2.59
C GLU A 92 -5.50 -10.25 -2.99
N LEU A 93 -4.51 -10.32 -2.11
CA LEU A 93 -3.16 -9.83 -2.40
C LEU A 93 -2.44 -10.66 -3.47
N ARG A 94 -2.64 -11.98 -3.47
CA ARG A 94 -2.03 -12.91 -4.45
C ARG A 94 -2.69 -12.85 -5.83
N GLY A 95 -3.92 -12.36 -5.93
CA GLY A 95 -4.64 -12.21 -7.21
C GLY A 95 -4.09 -11.11 -8.13
N GLY A 96 -3.19 -10.26 -7.64
CA GLY A 96 -2.56 -9.20 -8.43
C GLY A 96 -1.46 -9.71 -9.35
N VAL A 97 -1.39 -9.16 -10.57
CA VAL A 97 -0.37 -9.50 -11.59
C VAL A 97 1.02 -9.00 -11.18
N ILE A 98 1.10 -8.03 -10.28
CA ILE A 98 2.34 -7.39 -9.84
C ILE A 98 2.52 -7.66 -8.35
N ALA A 99 3.74 -8.06 -7.95
CA ALA A 99 4.10 -8.19 -6.54
C ALA A 99 3.76 -6.91 -5.77
N GLN A 100 2.98 -7.07 -4.71
CA GLN A 100 2.49 -5.92 -3.94
C GLN A 100 3.45 -5.60 -2.79
N PRO A 101 3.75 -4.32 -2.55
CA PRO A 101 4.65 -3.89 -1.49
C PRO A 101 3.95 -3.86 -0.12
N ILE A 102 3.13 -4.87 0.18
CA ILE A 102 2.40 -5.01 1.43
C ILE A 102 2.45 -6.45 1.93
N THR A 103 2.68 -6.62 3.21
CA THR A 103 2.59 -7.90 3.91
C THR A 103 1.55 -7.80 5.02
N ILE A 104 0.77 -8.85 5.21
CA ILE A 104 -0.18 -8.94 6.32
C ILE A 104 0.50 -9.68 7.45
N ASP A 105 0.68 -9.02 8.57
CA ASP A 105 1.40 -9.55 9.73
C ASP A 105 0.47 -10.34 10.65
N ALA A 106 -0.75 -9.82 10.88
CA ALA A 106 -1.76 -10.46 11.69
C ALA A 106 -3.17 -10.08 11.25
N VAL A 107 -4.12 -10.99 11.44
CA VAL A 107 -5.55 -10.73 11.25
C VAL A 107 -6.28 -11.24 12.49
N THR A 108 -7.10 -10.37 13.09
CA THR A 108 -7.88 -10.69 14.29
C THR A 108 -9.36 -10.44 14.04
N GLY A 109 -10.19 -11.33 14.56
CA GLY A 109 -11.65 -11.16 14.58
C GLY A 109 -12.13 -10.81 15.99
N SER A 110 -12.99 -9.82 16.08
CA SER A 110 -13.62 -9.43 17.34
C SER A 110 -15.14 -9.28 17.17
N TYR A 111 -15.86 -9.48 18.25
CA TYR A 111 -17.32 -9.44 18.28
C TYR A 111 -17.80 -8.53 19.40
N ARG A 112 -18.80 -7.73 19.13
CA ARG A 112 -19.46 -6.88 20.14
C ARG A 112 -20.95 -6.81 19.91
N CYS A 113 -21.72 -6.63 20.97
CA CYS A 113 -23.14 -6.31 20.85
C CYS A 113 -23.34 -4.85 20.48
N SER A 114 -24.42 -4.59 19.74
CA SER A 114 -24.94 -3.23 19.54
C SER A 114 -25.44 -2.65 20.87
N ASP A 115 -25.51 -1.31 20.95
CA ASP A 115 -25.96 -0.55 22.12
C ASP A 115 -27.43 -0.87 22.50
N GLY A 116 -28.11 -1.75 22.11
CA GLY A 116 -29.43 -2.22 22.51
C GLY A 116 -29.49 -3.74 22.69
N GLY A 117 -28.36 -4.44 22.55
CA GLY A 117 -28.31 -5.91 22.68
C GLY A 117 -29.06 -6.65 21.55
N VAL A 118 -29.41 -5.97 20.46
CA VAL A 118 -30.31 -6.52 19.42
C VAL A 118 -29.55 -7.37 18.40
N PHE A 119 -28.29 -7.04 18.12
CA PHE A 119 -27.49 -7.75 17.12
C PHE A 119 -26.00 -7.70 17.47
N VAL A 120 -25.28 -8.68 16.97
CA VAL A 120 -23.83 -8.75 17.08
C VAL A 120 -23.16 -8.03 15.90
N ILE A 121 -22.11 -7.30 16.18
CA ILE A 121 -21.23 -6.67 15.20
C ILE A 121 -19.92 -7.46 15.22
N ALA A 122 -19.57 -8.05 14.08
CA ALA A 122 -18.26 -8.65 13.87
C ALA A 122 -17.33 -7.60 13.27
N THR A 123 -16.13 -7.49 13.80
CA THR A 123 -15.07 -6.62 13.26
C THR A 123 -13.85 -7.48 12.98
N VAL A 124 -13.32 -7.36 11.76
CA VAL A 124 -12.04 -7.95 11.38
C VAL A 124 -11.02 -6.82 11.28
N ALA A 125 -9.91 -6.98 11.97
CA ALA A 125 -8.79 -6.06 11.93
C ALA A 125 -7.54 -6.80 11.42
N ALA A 126 -6.82 -6.17 10.49
CA ALA A 126 -5.56 -6.66 9.96
C ALA A 126 -4.45 -5.64 10.25
N GLN A 127 -3.31 -6.14 10.70
CA GLN A 127 -2.08 -5.38 10.76
C GLN A 127 -1.26 -5.71 9.51
N ALA A 128 -0.82 -4.69 8.82
CA ALA A 128 -0.07 -4.82 7.59
C ALA A 128 1.15 -3.89 7.58
N THR A 129 2.23 -4.35 6.97
CA THR A 129 3.45 -3.57 6.76
C THR A 129 3.58 -3.25 5.28
N LEU A 130 3.62 -1.96 4.97
CA LEU A 130 3.89 -1.42 3.64
C LEU A 130 5.38 -1.19 3.48
N GLN A 131 5.98 -1.76 2.44
CA GLN A 131 7.37 -1.54 2.08
C GLN A 131 7.47 -0.43 1.03
N LEU A 132 8.21 0.62 1.37
CA LEU A 132 8.48 1.73 0.46
C LEU A 132 9.75 1.43 -0.35
N PRO A 133 9.67 1.29 -1.67
CA PRO A 133 10.79 0.81 -2.50
C PRO A 133 11.92 1.84 -2.67
N PHE A 134 11.62 3.14 -2.50
CA PHE A 134 12.62 4.21 -2.65
C PHE A 134 13.47 4.46 -1.40
N THR A 135 13.40 3.59 -0.40
CA THR A 135 14.21 3.73 0.82
C THR A 135 15.70 3.79 0.54
N GLY A 136 16.19 3.14 -0.53
CA GLY A 136 17.57 3.25 -0.97
C GLY A 136 17.99 4.66 -1.40
N ILE A 137 17.08 5.43 -1.99
CA ILE A 137 17.34 6.83 -2.38
C ILE A 137 17.26 7.75 -1.16
N PHE A 138 16.29 7.52 -0.27
CA PHE A 138 16.19 8.30 0.97
C PHE A 138 17.36 8.05 1.92
N ARG A 139 17.93 6.85 1.97
CA ARG A 139 19.17 6.53 2.72
C ARG A 139 20.39 7.32 2.27
N LEU A 140 20.42 7.84 1.05
CA LEU A 140 21.50 8.73 0.58
C LEU A 140 21.37 10.16 1.17
N VAL A 141 20.21 10.52 1.68
CA VAL A 141 19.90 11.88 2.18
C VAL A 141 19.65 11.88 3.70
N VAL A 142 19.09 10.80 4.23
CA VAL A 142 18.73 10.66 5.65
C VAL A 142 19.30 9.34 6.17
N GLU A 143 20.16 9.41 7.16
CA GLU A 143 20.83 8.24 7.78
C GLU A 143 19.89 7.35 8.61
N ASP A 144 18.62 7.73 8.77
CA ASP A 144 17.66 7.04 9.61
C ASP A 144 17.05 5.82 8.88
N SER A 145 17.23 4.62 9.44
CA SER A 145 16.94 3.33 8.80
C SER A 145 15.46 2.94 8.78
N ASP A 146 14.59 3.64 9.52
CA ASP A 146 13.19 3.24 9.72
C ASP A 146 12.20 3.78 8.67
N LEU A 147 12.65 4.59 7.72
CA LEU A 147 11.80 5.16 6.67
C LEU A 147 11.34 4.16 5.60
N GLY A 148 11.68 2.88 5.75
CA GLY A 148 11.42 1.82 4.77
C GLY A 148 10.12 1.09 4.91
N GLU A 149 9.54 1.09 6.09
CA GLU A 149 8.36 0.31 6.42
C GLU A 149 7.34 1.18 7.15
N ILE A 150 6.09 1.10 6.71
CA ILE A 150 4.98 1.79 7.37
C ILE A 150 3.99 0.74 7.86
N ALA A 151 3.81 0.66 9.18
CA ALA A 151 2.76 -0.15 9.77
C ALA A 151 1.39 0.50 9.55
N VAL A 152 0.44 -0.26 9.02
CA VAL A 152 -0.93 0.19 8.72
C VAL A 152 -1.91 -0.75 9.38
N ALA A 153 -2.90 -0.20 10.08
CA ALA A 153 -4.03 -0.94 10.60
C ALA A 153 -5.23 -0.79 9.68
N LEU A 154 -5.78 -1.92 9.23
CA LEU A 154 -6.98 -2.00 8.40
C LEU A 154 -8.09 -2.64 9.24
N SER A 155 -9.29 -2.12 9.18
CA SER A 155 -10.43 -2.75 9.87
C SER A 155 -11.71 -2.52 9.10
N ASP A 156 -12.60 -3.52 9.18
CA ASP A 156 -13.95 -3.44 8.67
C ASP A 156 -14.91 -4.13 9.63
N SER A 157 -16.17 -3.74 9.64
CA SER A 157 -17.18 -4.32 10.53
C SER A 157 -18.48 -4.59 9.80
N THR A 158 -19.12 -5.69 10.15
CA THR A 158 -20.41 -6.10 9.61
C THR A 158 -21.37 -6.51 10.71
N ARG A 159 -22.64 -6.30 10.45
CA ARG A 159 -23.71 -6.82 11.30
C ARG A 159 -23.87 -8.32 11.02
N MET A 160 -23.95 -9.10 12.07
CA MET A 160 -24.29 -10.51 11.96
C MET A 160 -25.81 -10.66 11.94
N PHE A 161 -26.29 -11.45 11.02
CA PHE A 161 -27.70 -11.81 10.96
C PHE A 161 -27.87 -13.14 11.68
N GLY A 162 -28.30 -13.10 12.94
CA GLY A 162 -28.75 -14.32 13.63
C GLY A 162 -29.92 -14.93 12.86
N GLN A 163 -29.84 -16.23 12.63
CA GLN A 163 -30.98 -17.03 12.15
C GLN A 163 -31.96 -17.26 13.29
#